data_9093329d132e2a69fa44d66fc7418e9d
#
_entry.id   9093329d132e2a69fa44d66fc7418e9d
#
_cell.length_a   1.000
_cell.length_b   1.000
_cell.length_c   1.000
_cell.angle_alpha   90.00
_cell.angle_beta   90.00
_cell.angle_gamma   90.00
#
_symmetry.space_group_name_H-M   'P 1'
#
loop_
_entity.id
_entity.type
_entity.pdbx_description
1 polymer ?
#
loop_
_entity_poly.entity_id
_entity_poly.type
_entity_poly.pdbx_seq_one_letter_code
_entity_poly.pdbx_strand_id
1 'polypeptide(L)'
;MENWGAAELRALFGGSADVAERQIMAGGQKLDVLFLDGLTSGGDIAEQVLRPLMQTVQPGSMQAVLAQAEQARVYCAVAERVTAPEDAADKLLHGYCVVVFPGTGAALCFETKTDTRRGPSAPESENTVKGAKDAFTETMRINTSLLRRHLRSAQLRFVQKTVGLRSQTAVTVCFLADLTDPALVRRMEQRLAAIDIDGMLTPASVEEYVTGSRKTAFPLLQYTERPDTFCQGLLNGQVGLLVDGLPLGY
;
A
#
# COMPACT_ATOMS: atom_id res chain seq x y z
N MET A 1 -19.57 8.70 20.96
CA MET A 1 -18.84 7.98 19.89
C MET A 1 -18.54 9.03 18.83
N GLU A 2 -17.27 9.28 18.56
CA GLU A 2 -16.87 10.23 17.50
C GLU A 2 -17.33 9.68 16.15
N ASN A 3 -17.89 10.57 15.36
CA ASN A 3 -18.40 10.22 14.03
C ASN A 3 -17.23 10.32 13.06
N TRP A 4 -16.56 9.21 12.83
CA TRP A 4 -15.42 9.13 11.88
C TRP A 4 -15.87 8.56 10.54
N GLY A 5 -15.08 8.79 9.50
CA GLY A 5 -15.35 8.35 8.13
C GLY A 5 -14.07 7.95 7.39
N ALA A 6 -14.19 7.79 6.08
CA ALA A 6 -13.08 7.40 5.21
C ALA A 6 -11.91 8.40 5.23
N ALA A 7 -12.21 9.69 5.40
CA ALA A 7 -11.17 10.73 5.43
C ALA A 7 -10.24 10.59 6.64
N GLU A 8 -10.79 10.34 7.83
CA GLU A 8 -10.03 10.11 9.06
C GLU A 8 -9.20 8.84 8.95
N LEU A 9 -9.79 7.74 8.46
CA LEU A 9 -9.08 6.49 8.23
C LEU A 9 -7.91 6.67 7.24
N ARG A 10 -8.14 7.37 6.13
CA ARG A 10 -7.12 7.67 5.13
C ARG A 10 -6.01 8.57 5.68
N ALA A 11 -6.34 9.52 6.55
CA ALA A 11 -5.38 10.42 7.18
C ALA A 11 -4.34 9.65 8.02
N LEU A 12 -4.71 8.53 8.65
CA LEU A 12 -3.78 7.66 9.37
C LEU A 12 -2.65 7.12 8.47
N PHE A 13 -2.93 6.94 7.17
CA PHE A 13 -1.94 6.51 6.18
C PHE A 13 -1.25 7.69 5.45
N GLY A 14 -1.58 8.95 5.78
CA GLY A 14 -0.95 10.15 5.23
C GLY A 14 -0.95 10.24 3.71
N GLY A 15 -1.95 9.70 3.04
CA GLY A 15 -2.05 9.69 1.58
C GLY A 15 -1.09 8.72 0.88
N SER A 16 -0.65 7.65 1.56
CA SER A 16 0.18 6.60 0.97
C SER A 16 -0.44 6.05 -0.32
N ALA A 17 0.38 5.86 -1.35
CA ALA A 17 -0.08 5.54 -2.72
C ALA A 17 -0.73 4.15 -2.84
N ASP A 18 -0.47 3.25 -1.91
CA ASP A 18 -1.04 1.90 -1.87
C ASP A 18 -2.43 1.83 -1.20
N VAL A 19 -2.92 2.92 -0.62
CA VAL A 19 -4.27 3.00 -0.06
C VAL A 19 -5.26 3.29 -1.18
N ALA A 20 -6.00 2.28 -1.58
CA ALA A 20 -7.07 2.40 -2.56
C ALA A 20 -8.39 2.72 -1.88
N GLU A 21 -9.15 3.66 -2.47
CA GLU A 21 -10.46 4.07 -2.02
C GLU A 21 -11.45 4.02 -3.18
N ARG A 22 -12.64 3.52 -2.93
CA ARG A 22 -13.74 3.50 -3.89
C ARG A 22 -15.05 3.82 -3.20
N GLN A 23 -15.87 4.67 -3.81
CA GLN A 23 -17.26 4.90 -3.38
C GLN A 23 -18.21 3.98 -4.13
N ILE A 24 -19.17 3.41 -3.43
CA ILE A 24 -20.25 2.58 -3.98
C ILE A 24 -21.61 3.05 -3.47
N MET A 25 -22.68 2.65 -4.18
CA MET A 25 -24.06 2.84 -3.74
C MET A 25 -24.62 1.48 -3.32
N ALA A 26 -25.09 1.38 -2.06
CA ALA A 26 -25.75 0.20 -1.55
C ALA A 26 -26.97 0.62 -0.70
N GLY A 27 -28.14 0.02 -0.95
CA GLY A 27 -29.37 0.38 -0.24
C GLY A 27 -29.74 1.87 -0.33
N GLY A 28 -29.39 2.54 -1.43
CA GLY A 28 -29.61 3.98 -1.62
C GLY A 28 -28.65 4.89 -0.85
N GLN A 29 -27.67 4.35 -0.16
CA GLN A 29 -26.65 5.07 0.62
C GLN A 29 -25.28 5.01 -0.05
N LYS A 30 -24.48 6.08 0.10
CA LYS A 30 -23.06 6.08 -0.30
C LYS A 30 -22.22 5.43 0.77
N LEU A 31 -21.42 4.44 0.40
CA LEU A 31 -20.45 3.77 1.26
C LEU A 31 -19.04 4.00 0.70
N ASP A 32 -18.08 4.16 1.58
CA ASP A 32 -16.67 4.26 1.22
C ASP A 32 -15.98 2.93 1.48
N VAL A 33 -15.26 2.44 0.48
CA VAL A 33 -14.56 1.15 0.52
C VAL A 33 -13.07 1.41 0.42
N LEU A 34 -12.31 0.98 1.44
CA LEU A 34 -10.86 1.14 1.50
C LEU A 34 -10.19 -0.22 1.56
N PHE A 35 -9.05 -0.33 0.90
CA PHE A 35 -8.19 -1.52 0.95
C PHE A 35 -6.74 -1.15 0.60
N LEU A 36 -5.79 -2.00 1.03
CA LEU A 36 -4.39 -1.84 0.64
C LEU A 36 -4.09 -2.67 -0.61
N ASP A 37 -3.65 -1.97 -1.67
CA ASP A 37 -3.31 -2.62 -2.93
C ASP A 37 -2.12 -3.58 -2.75
N GLY A 38 -2.26 -4.78 -3.32
CA GLY A 38 -1.27 -5.85 -3.16
C GLY A 38 -1.42 -6.72 -1.90
N LEU A 39 -2.09 -6.26 -0.83
CA LEU A 39 -2.45 -7.11 0.33
C LEU A 39 -3.80 -7.80 0.15
N THR A 40 -4.67 -7.24 -0.66
CA THR A 40 -6.03 -7.73 -0.89
C THR A 40 -6.22 -8.22 -2.32
N SER A 41 -7.13 -9.16 -2.50
CA SER A 41 -7.58 -9.64 -3.80
C SER A 41 -8.70 -8.75 -4.33
N GLY A 42 -8.42 -7.98 -5.38
CA GLY A 42 -9.44 -7.13 -6.02
C GLY A 42 -10.62 -7.93 -6.59
N GLY A 43 -10.38 -9.17 -7.05
CA GLY A 43 -11.43 -10.09 -7.49
C GLY A 43 -12.35 -10.49 -6.34
N ASP A 44 -11.78 -10.86 -5.20
CA ASP A 44 -12.57 -11.26 -4.02
C ASP A 44 -13.34 -10.07 -3.44
N ILE A 45 -12.74 -8.87 -3.41
CA ILE A 45 -13.45 -7.65 -3.03
C ILE A 45 -14.66 -7.44 -3.95
N ALA A 46 -14.48 -7.53 -5.26
CA ALA A 46 -15.55 -7.30 -6.22
C ALA A 46 -16.70 -8.31 -6.06
N GLU A 47 -16.37 -9.60 -6.00
CA GLU A 47 -17.35 -10.68 -6.00
C GLU A 47 -17.98 -10.94 -4.62
N GLN A 48 -17.17 -10.91 -3.56
CA GLN A 48 -17.64 -11.33 -2.23
C GLN A 48 -18.13 -10.15 -1.38
N VAL A 49 -17.67 -8.91 -1.66
CA VAL A 49 -18.03 -7.72 -0.88
C VAL A 49 -18.89 -6.76 -1.68
N LEU A 50 -18.38 -6.23 -2.81
CA LEU A 50 -19.08 -5.16 -3.54
C LEU A 50 -20.36 -5.64 -4.18
N ARG A 51 -20.31 -6.76 -4.90
CA ARG A 51 -21.50 -7.31 -5.59
C ARG A 51 -22.65 -7.59 -4.62
N PRO A 52 -22.46 -8.30 -3.49
CA PRO A 52 -23.54 -8.51 -2.52
C PRO A 52 -24.09 -7.22 -1.93
N LEU A 53 -23.21 -6.28 -1.51
CA LEU A 53 -23.65 -5.01 -0.96
C LEU A 53 -24.55 -4.23 -1.93
N MET A 54 -24.16 -4.19 -3.21
CA MET A 54 -24.91 -3.45 -4.23
C MET A 54 -26.20 -4.14 -4.69
N GLN A 55 -26.28 -5.48 -4.62
CA GLN A 55 -27.39 -6.25 -5.18
C GLN A 55 -28.38 -6.72 -4.13
N THR A 56 -27.96 -7.03 -2.91
CA THR A 56 -28.82 -7.69 -1.92
C THR A 56 -29.27 -6.77 -0.78
N VAL A 57 -28.59 -5.66 -0.55
CA VAL A 57 -28.94 -4.69 0.50
C VAL A 57 -30.12 -3.84 0.03
N GLN A 58 -31.22 -3.89 0.79
CA GLN A 58 -32.43 -3.14 0.48
C GLN A 58 -32.30 -1.67 0.84
N PRO A 59 -32.99 -0.75 0.14
CA PRO A 59 -33.00 0.66 0.46
C PRO A 59 -33.43 0.94 1.91
N GLY A 60 -32.71 1.87 2.57
CA GLY A 60 -32.97 2.22 3.95
C GLY A 60 -32.07 3.32 4.49
N SER A 61 -32.21 3.61 5.78
CA SER A 61 -31.28 4.50 6.48
C SER A 61 -29.88 3.86 6.54
N MET A 62 -28.84 4.67 6.75
CA MET A 62 -27.47 4.16 6.86
C MET A 62 -27.35 3.07 7.94
N GLN A 63 -28.04 3.22 9.07
CA GLN A 63 -28.09 2.19 10.13
C GLN A 63 -28.76 0.89 9.66
N ALA A 64 -29.82 0.98 8.86
CA ALA A 64 -30.47 -0.18 8.31
C ALA A 64 -29.59 -0.91 7.28
N VAL A 65 -28.86 -0.15 6.46
CA VAL A 65 -27.89 -0.68 5.50
C VAL A 65 -26.74 -1.40 6.22
N LEU A 66 -26.20 -0.78 7.28
CA LEU A 66 -25.18 -1.39 8.13
C LEU A 66 -25.67 -2.71 8.73
N ALA A 67 -26.85 -2.72 9.37
CA ALA A 67 -27.42 -3.92 9.98
C ALA A 67 -27.66 -5.05 8.95
N GLN A 68 -28.07 -4.71 7.73
CA GLN A 68 -28.23 -5.70 6.65
C GLN A 68 -26.90 -6.26 6.18
N ALA A 69 -25.84 -5.43 6.12
CA ALA A 69 -24.50 -5.87 5.75
C ALA A 69 -23.89 -6.80 6.84
N GLU A 70 -24.16 -6.51 8.13
CA GLU A 70 -23.76 -7.37 9.26
C GLU A 70 -24.47 -8.73 9.25
N GLN A 71 -25.74 -8.77 8.83
CA GLN A 71 -26.59 -9.97 8.85
C GLN A 71 -26.31 -10.96 7.69
N ALA A 72 -25.03 -11.15 7.34
CA ALA A 72 -24.57 -12.14 6.34
C ALA A 72 -25.18 -11.95 4.92
N ARG A 73 -25.52 -10.73 4.52
CA ARG A 73 -25.86 -10.41 3.13
C ARG A 73 -24.62 -10.22 2.26
N VAL A 74 -23.43 -10.29 2.87
CA VAL A 74 -22.14 -10.27 2.21
C VAL A 74 -21.52 -11.67 2.29
N TYR A 75 -21.04 -12.19 1.17
CA TYR A 75 -20.57 -13.59 1.07
C TYR A 75 -19.16 -13.83 1.61
N CYS A 76 -18.59 -12.88 2.35
CA CYS A 76 -17.30 -13.05 2.98
C CYS A 76 -17.43 -13.88 4.26
N ALA A 77 -16.55 -14.86 4.42
CA ALA A 77 -16.59 -15.79 5.56
C ALA A 77 -16.28 -15.12 6.91
N VAL A 78 -15.47 -14.06 6.89
CA VAL A 78 -15.09 -13.31 8.09
C VAL A 78 -15.45 -11.85 7.89
N ALA A 79 -16.37 -11.37 8.72
CA ALA A 79 -16.77 -9.97 8.78
C ALA A 79 -16.71 -9.50 10.23
N GLU A 80 -16.01 -8.41 10.48
CA GLU A 80 -15.85 -7.84 11.81
C GLU A 80 -16.27 -6.37 11.80
N ARG A 81 -17.02 -5.96 12.83
CA ARG A 81 -17.39 -4.55 13.02
C ARG A 81 -16.33 -3.85 13.85
N VAL A 82 -15.93 -2.68 13.43
CA VAL A 82 -15.04 -1.77 14.16
C VAL A 82 -15.70 -0.40 14.34
N THR A 83 -15.37 0.28 15.44
CA THR A 83 -15.95 1.58 15.82
C THR A 83 -14.90 2.67 16.00
N ALA A 84 -13.62 2.33 15.84
CA ALA A 84 -12.51 3.28 15.86
C ALA A 84 -11.73 3.22 14.53
N PRO A 85 -11.23 4.35 14.02
CA PRO A 85 -10.46 4.39 12.78
C PRO A 85 -9.11 3.66 12.92
N GLU A 86 -8.52 3.61 14.11
CA GLU A 86 -7.29 2.88 14.38
C GLU A 86 -7.47 1.36 14.23
N ASP A 87 -8.60 0.82 14.72
CA ASP A 87 -8.93 -0.60 14.55
C ASP A 87 -9.16 -0.93 13.07
N ALA A 88 -9.83 -0.03 12.34
CA ALA A 88 -10.03 -0.17 10.91
C ALA A 88 -8.68 -0.12 10.14
N ALA A 89 -7.76 0.75 10.56
CA ALA A 89 -6.41 0.82 9.99
C ALA A 89 -5.62 -0.46 10.25
N ASP A 90 -5.71 -1.04 11.44
CA ASP A 90 -5.10 -2.33 11.76
C ASP A 90 -5.64 -3.44 10.84
N LYS A 91 -6.95 -3.50 10.62
CA LYS A 91 -7.56 -4.46 9.68
C LYS A 91 -7.06 -4.27 8.26
N LEU A 92 -6.94 -3.03 7.75
CA LEU A 92 -6.33 -2.77 6.44
C LEU A 92 -4.92 -3.34 6.35
N LEU A 93 -4.08 -3.14 7.38
CA LEU A 93 -2.70 -3.66 7.44
C LEU A 93 -2.63 -5.19 7.48
N HIS A 94 -3.72 -5.85 7.85
CA HIS A 94 -3.86 -7.30 7.84
C HIS A 94 -4.52 -7.86 6.58
N GLY A 95 -4.77 -7.02 5.56
CA GLY A 95 -5.31 -7.44 4.25
C GLY A 95 -6.83 -7.59 4.24
N TYR A 96 -7.53 -6.82 5.08
CA TYR A 96 -8.98 -6.70 5.03
C TYR A 96 -9.40 -5.59 4.07
N CYS A 97 -10.57 -5.75 3.48
CA CYS A 97 -11.34 -4.69 2.85
C CYS A 97 -12.22 -4.04 3.92
N VAL A 98 -12.14 -2.73 4.06
CA VAL A 98 -12.91 -1.97 5.04
C VAL A 98 -14.00 -1.17 4.34
N VAL A 99 -15.26 -1.39 4.72
CA VAL A 99 -16.42 -0.65 4.24
C VAL A 99 -16.89 0.29 5.35
N VAL A 100 -16.75 1.58 5.13
CA VAL A 100 -17.14 2.62 6.07
C VAL A 100 -18.59 3.04 5.81
N PHE A 101 -19.38 3.16 6.88
CA PHE A 101 -20.78 3.59 6.85
C PHE A 101 -20.87 5.03 7.41
N PRO A 102 -20.85 6.06 6.55
CA PRO A 102 -20.80 7.45 6.99
C PRO A 102 -21.92 7.81 7.96
N GLY A 103 -21.59 8.56 9.01
CA GLY A 103 -22.58 9.00 10.00
C GLY A 103 -22.96 7.95 11.05
N THR A 104 -22.44 6.72 10.98
CA THR A 104 -22.72 5.67 11.98
C THR A 104 -21.58 5.53 12.99
N GLY A 105 -20.39 6.07 12.70
CA GLY A 105 -19.18 5.85 13.50
C GLY A 105 -18.71 4.38 13.47
N ALA A 106 -19.04 3.64 12.42
CA ALA A 106 -18.69 2.22 12.29
C ALA A 106 -18.25 1.85 10.88
N ALA A 107 -17.41 0.82 10.80
CA ALA A 107 -17.06 0.15 9.56
C ALA A 107 -17.17 -1.37 9.71
N LEU A 108 -17.34 -2.05 8.58
CA LEU A 108 -17.25 -3.50 8.48
C LEU A 108 -15.96 -3.88 7.74
N CYS A 109 -15.23 -4.79 8.33
CA CYS A 109 -13.96 -5.29 7.81
C CYS A 109 -14.14 -6.72 7.30
N PHE A 110 -13.86 -6.94 6.02
CA PHE A 110 -14.02 -8.21 5.34
C PHE A 110 -12.65 -8.80 4.99
N GLU A 111 -12.38 -10.03 5.38
CA GLU A 111 -11.12 -10.69 5.05
C GLU A 111 -11.06 -11.03 3.55
N THR A 112 -10.25 -10.27 2.82
CA THR A 112 -10.03 -10.42 1.36
C THR A 112 -8.56 -10.55 1.01
N LYS A 113 -7.83 -11.22 1.91
CA LYS A 113 -6.39 -11.39 1.83
C LYS A 113 -5.95 -12.08 0.55
N THR A 114 -4.98 -11.52 -0.12
CA THR A 114 -4.37 -12.18 -1.28
C THR A 114 -3.57 -13.39 -0.83
N ASP A 115 -4.00 -14.58 -1.23
CA ASP A 115 -3.25 -15.83 -1.08
C ASP A 115 -2.17 -15.90 -2.19
N THR A 116 -1.13 -15.11 -2.08
CA THR A 116 0.03 -15.23 -2.97
C THR A 116 0.81 -16.48 -2.60
N ARG A 117 0.28 -17.65 -3.02
CA ARG A 117 0.93 -18.94 -2.82
C ARG A 117 2.17 -19.15 -3.70
N ARG A 118 2.42 -18.30 -4.69
CA ARG A 118 3.72 -18.17 -5.33
C ARG A 118 4.48 -17.07 -4.61
N GLY A 119 5.30 -17.51 -3.67
CA GLY A 119 6.27 -16.63 -3.04
C GLY A 119 7.16 -15.98 -4.11
N PRO A 120 7.63 -14.76 -3.86
CA PRO A 120 8.74 -14.18 -4.60
C PRO A 120 9.88 -15.22 -4.64
N SER A 121 10.60 -15.29 -5.75
CA SER A 121 11.79 -16.14 -5.85
C SER A 121 12.79 -15.82 -4.73
N ALA A 122 13.61 -16.79 -4.37
CA ALA A 122 14.70 -16.52 -3.43
C ALA A 122 15.68 -15.52 -4.05
N PRO A 123 16.34 -14.67 -3.24
CA PRO A 123 17.37 -13.76 -3.71
C PRO A 123 18.45 -14.54 -4.49
N GLU A 124 18.85 -14.02 -5.64
CA GLU A 124 19.88 -14.68 -6.47
C GLU A 124 21.29 -14.32 -6.00
N SER A 125 21.51 -13.06 -5.59
CA SER A 125 22.83 -12.55 -5.19
C SER A 125 23.04 -12.52 -3.69
N GLU A 126 21.96 -12.44 -2.90
CA GLU A 126 22.02 -12.32 -1.42
C GLU A 126 21.50 -13.59 -0.71
N ASN A 127 22.28 -14.68 -0.74
CA ASN A 127 21.87 -15.95 -0.15
C ASN A 127 21.63 -15.87 1.36
N THR A 128 20.42 -16.21 1.80
CA THR A 128 20.01 -16.24 3.21
C THR A 128 20.14 -17.64 3.78
N VAL A 129 21.01 -17.82 4.79
CA VAL A 129 21.14 -19.09 5.52
C VAL A 129 20.02 -19.23 6.55
N LYS A 130 19.62 -18.15 7.21
CA LYS A 130 18.48 -18.08 8.15
C LYS A 130 17.71 -16.78 7.92
N GLY A 131 16.40 -16.85 7.66
CA GLY A 131 15.55 -15.69 7.43
C GLY A 131 14.52 -15.93 6.31
N ALA A 132 13.75 -14.89 5.99
CA ALA A 132 12.83 -14.90 4.89
C ALA A 132 13.58 -15.10 3.56
N LYS A 133 13.00 -15.88 2.67
CA LYS A 133 13.57 -16.16 1.34
C LYS A 133 12.85 -15.39 0.24
N ASP A 134 12.07 -14.37 0.62
CA ASP A 134 11.41 -13.48 -0.32
C ASP A 134 12.39 -12.44 -0.85
N ALA A 135 12.29 -12.14 -2.14
CA ALA A 135 13.07 -11.12 -2.82
C ALA A 135 12.13 -10.16 -3.56
N PHE A 136 12.61 -8.95 -3.83
CA PHE A 136 11.94 -8.02 -4.70
C PHE A 136 11.80 -8.59 -6.11
N THR A 137 10.75 -8.14 -6.79
CA THR A 137 10.42 -8.51 -8.16
C THR A 137 10.43 -7.27 -9.05
N GLU A 138 10.22 -7.45 -10.36
CA GLU A 138 10.08 -6.34 -11.30
C GLU A 138 8.76 -5.57 -11.14
N THR A 139 7.82 -6.09 -10.36
CA THR A 139 6.49 -5.50 -10.23
C THR A 139 6.37 -4.64 -8.96
N MET A 140 6.21 -3.33 -9.12
CA MET A 140 6.07 -2.37 -8.02
C MET A 140 5.03 -2.78 -6.97
N ARG A 141 3.84 -3.20 -7.43
CA ARG A 141 2.74 -3.62 -6.56
C ARG A 141 3.11 -4.79 -5.65
N ILE A 142 3.86 -5.76 -6.17
CA ILE A 142 4.34 -6.89 -5.38
C ILE A 142 5.34 -6.39 -4.35
N ASN A 143 6.28 -5.53 -4.75
CA ASN A 143 7.33 -5.02 -3.87
C ASN A 143 6.76 -4.19 -2.71
N THR A 144 5.81 -3.28 -2.96
CA THR A 144 5.14 -2.54 -1.88
C THR A 144 4.37 -3.47 -0.94
N SER A 145 3.73 -4.52 -1.47
CA SER A 145 3.03 -5.52 -0.65
C SER A 145 3.97 -6.33 0.24
N LEU A 146 5.19 -6.65 -0.23
CA LEU A 146 6.22 -7.30 0.56
C LEU A 146 6.63 -6.42 1.74
N LEU A 147 6.88 -5.12 1.50
CA LEU A 147 7.22 -4.19 2.57
C LEU A 147 6.09 -4.09 3.61
N ARG A 148 4.82 -4.03 3.18
CA ARG A 148 3.66 -4.03 4.11
C ARG A 148 3.56 -5.31 4.94
N ARG A 149 3.98 -6.46 4.41
CA ARG A 149 3.99 -7.73 5.16
C ARG A 149 5.07 -7.75 6.23
N HIS A 150 6.23 -7.15 5.95
CA HIS A 150 7.32 -7.02 6.91
C HIS A 150 7.06 -5.91 7.94
N LEU A 151 6.50 -4.77 7.50
CA LEU A 151 6.22 -3.60 8.34
C LEU A 151 4.72 -3.26 8.30
N ARG A 152 3.96 -3.85 9.23
CA ARG A 152 2.52 -3.60 9.41
C ARG A 152 2.30 -2.31 10.21
N SER A 153 2.67 -1.19 9.61
CA SER A 153 2.54 0.13 10.23
C SER A 153 1.85 1.09 9.29
N ALA A 154 0.87 1.83 9.81
CA ALA A 154 0.26 2.94 9.09
C ALA A 154 1.26 4.09 8.87
N GLN A 155 2.41 4.11 9.57
CA GLN A 155 3.47 5.09 9.36
C GLN A 155 4.36 4.78 8.15
N LEU A 156 4.34 3.54 7.65
CA LEU A 156 4.99 3.23 6.37
C LEU A 156 4.25 3.97 5.24
N ARG A 157 4.97 4.81 4.52
CA ARG A 157 4.45 5.67 3.45
C ARG A 157 5.09 5.31 2.12
N PHE A 158 4.27 5.35 1.10
CA PHE A 158 4.69 5.20 -0.29
C PHE A 158 4.27 6.44 -1.08
N VAL A 159 5.26 7.17 -1.61
CA VAL A 159 5.02 8.32 -2.48
C VAL A 159 5.48 7.95 -3.88
N GLN A 160 4.55 7.72 -4.77
CA GLN A 160 4.84 7.33 -6.14
C GLN A 160 4.98 8.55 -7.05
N LYS A 161 6.03 8.52 -7.87
CA LYS A 161 6.30 9.49 -8.94
C LYS A 161 6.51 8.75 -10.25
N THR A 162 6.24 9.43 -11.36
CA THR A 162 6.51 8.90 -12.70
C THR A 162 7.69 9.63 -13.29
N VAL A 163 8.67 8.90 -13.82
CA VAL A 163 9.89 9.43 -14.41
C VAL A 163 9.99 9.02 -15.87
N GLY A 164 10.45 9.94 -16.72
CA GLY A 164 10.56 9.75 -18.16
C GLY A 164 9.27 10.07 -18.92
N LEU A 165 9.36 10.97 -19.90
CA LEU A 165 8.21 11.42 -20.69
C LEU A 165 7.56 10.28 -21.50
N ARG A 166 8.36 9.35 -22.00
CA ARG A 166 7.91 8.23 -22.86
C ARG A 166 7.86 6.92 -22.12
N SER A 167 8.85 6.61 -21.25
CA SER A 167 8.86 5.35 -20.48
C SER A 167 7.84 5.33 -19.36
N GLN A 168 7.50 6.49 -18.80
CA GLN A 168 6.58 6.66 -17.66
C GLN A 168 6.85 5.65 -16.54
N THR A 169 8.13 5.47 -16.20
CA THR A 169 8.58 4.52 -15.20
C THR A 169 8.14 4.96 -13.81
N ALA A 170 7.43 4.10 -13.10
CA ALA A 170 7.01 4.39 -11.73
C ALA A 170 8.21 4.25 -10.78
N VAL A 171 8.42 5.26 -9.94
CA VAL A 171 9.42 5.25 -8.86
C VAL A 171 8.70 5.58 -7.56
N THR A 172 8.88 4.73 -6.55
CA THR A 172 8.22 4.88 -5.26
C THR A 172 9.24 5.19 -4.18
N VAL A 173 9.03 6.32 -3.51
CA VAL A 173 9.77 6.71 -2.29
C VAL A 173 9.09 6.04 -1.10
N CYS A 174 9.87 5.28 -0.32
CA CYS A 174 9.41 4.52 0.84
C CYS A 174 10.06 5.08 2.10
N PHE A 175 9.27 5.31 3.16
CA PHE A 175 9.78 5.82 4.44
C PHE A 175 8.81 5.56 5.58
N LEU A 176 9.32 5.62 6.83
CA LEU A 176 8.50 5.62 8.03
C LEU A 176 8.32 7.07 8.51
N ALA A 177 7.08 7.56 8.51
CA ALA A 177 6.77 8.97 8.77
C ALA A 177 7.12 9.44 10.19
N ASP A 178 7.19 8.52 11.14
CA ASP A 178 7.55 8.76 12.54
C ASP A 178 9.06 8.66 12.83
N LEU A 179 9.84 8.09 11.91
CA LEU A 179 11.30 7.89 12.11
C LEU A 179 12.16 8.67 11.12
N THR A 180 11.67 8.88 9.91
CA THR A 180 12.46 9.49 8.83
C THR A 180 12.40 11.02 8.89
N ASP A 181 13.56 11.69 8.76
CA ASP A 181 13.60 13.15 8.64
C ASP A 181 12.80 13.60 7.40
N PRO A 182 11.76 14.43 7.58
CA PRO A 182 10.97 14.96 6.46
C PRO A 182 11.80 15.76 5.43
N ALA A 183 12.96 16.29 5.81
CA ALA A 183 13.84 17.00 4.89
C ALA A 183 14.49 16.04 3.89
N LEU A 184 14.80 14.81 4.29
CA LEU A 184 15.32 13.77 3.39
C LEU A 184 14.27 13.35 2.37
N VAL A 185 13.03 13.15 2.81
CA VAL A 185 11.90 12.78 1.92
C VAL A 185 11.69 13.88 0.88
N ARG A 186 11.58 15.16 1.31
CA ARG A 186 11.42 16.30 0.38
C ARG A 186 12.57 16.39 -0.61
N ARG A 187 13.80 16.20 -0.16
CA ARG A 187 14.99 16.20 -1.03
C ARG A 187 14.92 15.11 -2.08
N MET A 188 14.50 13.92 -1.71
CA MET A 188 14.31 12.79 -2.62
C MET A 188 13.24 13.09 -3.66
N GLU A 189 12.07 13.56 -3.23
CA GLU A 189 10.99 13.95 -4.15
C GLU A 189 11.41 15.06 -5.13
N GLN A 190 12.15 16.06 -4.65
CA GLN A 190 12.67 17.13 -5.50
C GLN A 190 13.67 16.61 -6.54
N ARG A 191 14.55 15.68 -6.16
CA ARG A 191 15.50 15.08 -7.11
C ARG A 191 14.78 14.23 -8.16
N LEU A 192 13.78 13.44 -7.78
CA LEU A 192 12.98 12.69 -8.73
C LEU A 192 12.19 13.60 -9.67
N ALA A 193 11.62 14.69 -9.16
CA ALA A 193 10.88 15.67 -9.96
C ALA A 193 11.78 16.46 -10.93
N ALA A 194 13.08 16.58 -10.63
CA ALA A 194 14.06 17.26 -11.49
C ALA A 194 14.62 16.37 -12.61
N ILE A 195 14.25 15.11 -12.67
CA ILE A 195 14.68 14.18 -13.74
C ILE A 195 13.89 14.53 -15.00
N ASP A 196 14.58 15.13 -15.97
CA ASP A 196 14.04 15.47 -17.29
C ASP A 196 14.72 14.59 -18.35
N ILE A 197 14.05 13.47 -18.69
CA ILE A 197 14.51 12.48 -19.68
C ILE A 197 13.33 11.94 -20.47
N ASP A 198 13.60 11.56 -21.72
CA ASP A 198 12.58 10.93 -22.57
C ASP A 198 12.21 9.53 -22.08
N GLY A 199 13.19 8.75 -21.64
CA GLY A 199 12.95 7.38 -21.19
C GLY A 199 14.02 6.86 -20.22
N MET A 200 13.56 6.16 -19.19
CA MET A 200 14.39 5.40 -18.27
C MET A 200 14.37 3.93 -18.71
N LEU A 201 15.22 3.59 -19.70
CA LEU A 201 15.27 2.23 -20.25
C LEU A 201 16.04 1.25 -19.36
N THR A 202 16.91 1.79 -18.52
CA THR A 202 17.64 1.03 -17.51
C THR A 202 17.21 1.55 -16.15
N PRO A 203 16.28 0.87 -15.44
CA PRO A 203 15.75 1.35 -14.15
C PRO A 203 16.85 1.62 -13.12
N ALA A 204 17.95 0.87 -13.13
CA ALA A 204 19.11 1.09 -12.26
C ALA A 204 19.76 2.48 -12.44
N SER A 205 19.55 3.16 -13.56
CA SER A 205 20.11 4.51 -13.78
C SER A 205 19.50 5.58 -12.86
N VAL A 206 18.40 5.29 -12.16
CA VAL A 206 17.81 6.20 -11.16
C VAL A 206 18.84 6.64 -10.13
N GLU A 207 19.78 5.75 -9.76
CA GLU A 207 20.86 6.06 -8.81
C GLU A 207 21.65 7.30 -9.19
N GLU A 208 22.03 7.44 -10.47
CA GLU A 208 22.80 8.58 -10.94
C GLU A 208 22.05 9.92 -10.77
N TYR A 209 20.75 9.92 -11.00
CA TYR A 209 19.92 11.12 -10.87
C TYR A 209 19.68 11.47 -9.41
N VAL A 210 19.44 10.46 -8.57
CA VAL A 210 19.12 10.64 -7.16
C VAL A 210 20.35 11.08 -6.36
N THR A 211 21.54 10.56 -6.66
CA THR A 211 22.77 10.92 -5.96
C THR A 211 23.35 12.26 -6.48
N GLY A 212 23.05 12.62 -7.72
CA GLY A 212 23.55 13.83 -8.36
C GLY A 212 25.06 13.79 -8.66
N SER A 213 25.72 12.65 -8.47
CA SER A 213 27.16 12.50 -8.72
C SER A 213 27.45 11.32 -9.65
N ARG A 214 27.94 11.63 -10.84
CA ARG A 214 28.38 10.64 -11.84
C ARG A 214 29.90 10.35 -11.75
N LYS A 215 30.61 11.00 -10.83
CA LYS A 215 32.08 10.97 -10.77
C LYS A 215 32.64 10.35 -9.50
N THR A 216 31.90 9.47 -8.86
CA THR A 216 32.41 8.77 -7.68
C THR A 216 32.73 7.30 -8.00
N ALA A 217 33.84 6.81 -7.48
CA ALA A 217 34.20 5.40 -7.54
C ALA A 217 33.54 4.57 -6.43
N PHE A 218 32.83 5.23 -5.51
CA PHE A 218 32.16 4.57 -4.39
C PHE A 218 30.65 4.57 -4.61
N PRO A 219 29.95 3.46 -4.29
CA PRO A 219 28.50 3.44 -4.29
C PRO A 219 27.97 4.44 -3.26
N LEU A 220 27.03 5.28 -3.68
CA LEU A 220 26.41 6.31 -2.83
C LEU A 220 25.05 5.86 -2.28
N LEU A 221 24.49 4.79 -2.83
CA LEU A 221 23.29 4.13 -2.34
C LEU A 221 23.63 2.70 -1.94
N GLN A 222 22.96 2.23 -0.94
CA GLN A 222 22.89 0.81 -0.63
C GLN A 222 21.75 0.21 -1.45
N TYR A 223 21.95 -0.96 -2.03
CA TYR A 223 20.90 -1.70 -2.73
C TYR A 223 20.78 -3.10 -2.15
N THR A 224 19.59 -3.67 -2.24
CA THR A 224 19.30 -5.02 -1.78
C THR A 224 18.15 -5.64 -2.57
N GLU A 225 18.24 -6.95 -2.81
CA GLU A 225 17.13 -7.78 -3.31
C GLU A 225 16.14 -8.14 -2.21
N ARG A 226 16.51 -7.94 -0.93
CA ARG A 226 15.81 -8.45 0.22
C ARG A 226 14.90 -7.42 0.88
N PRO A 227 13.57 -7.67 0.92
CA PRO A 227 12.62 -6.80 1.60
C PRO A 227 12.91 -6.60 3.10
N ASP A 228 13.40 -7.65 3.80
CA ASP A 228 13.74 -7.55 5.22
C ASP A 228 14.92 -6.61 5.48
N THR A 229 15.98 -6.66 4.66
CA THR A 229 17.12 -5.74 4.73
C THR A 229 16.68 -4.29 4.42
N PHE A 230 15.86 -4.11 3.39
CA PHE A 230 15.29 -2.81 3.05
C PHE A 230 14.45 -2.24 4.19
N CYS A 231 13.58 -3.05 4.79
CA CYS A 231 12.77 -2.66 5.96
C CYS A 231 13.65 -2.26 7.15
N GLN A 232 14.78 -2.94 7.38
CA GLN A 232 15.72 -2.55 8.42
C GLN A 232 16.29 -1.15 8.18
N GLY A 233 16.59 -0.78 6.93
CA GLY A 233 16.97 0.58 6.55
C GLY A 233 15.89 1.61 6.91
N LEU A 234 14.63 1.31 6.58
CA LEU A 234 13.49 2.19 6.94
C LEU A 234 13.33 2.34 8.46
N LEU A 235 13.51 1.27 9.24
CA LEU A 235 13.50 1.31 10.70
C LEU A 235 14.62 2.14 11.29
N ASN A 236 15.72 2.29 10.57
CA ASN A 236 16.83 3.19 10.93
C ASN A 236 16.61 4.65 10.48
N GLY A 237 15.40 4.99 9.99
CA GLY A 237 15.04 6.34 9.53
C GLY A 237 15.56 6.70 8.13
N GLN A 238 16.02 5.73 7.36
CA GLN A 238 16.46 5.94 5.97
C GLN A 238 15.25 6.11 5.04
N VAL A 239 15.49 6.70 3.88
CA VAL A 239 14.55 6.78 2.76
C VAL A 239 14.94 5.71 1.76
N GLY A 240 13.98 4.87 1.39
CA GLY A 240 14.18 3.86 0.36
C GLY A 240 13.53 4.22 -0.97
N LEU A 241 14.02 3.64 -2.05
CA LEU A 241 13.45 3.76 -3.39
C LEU A 241 13.16 2.38 -3.99
N LEU A 242 11.99 2.25 -4.58
CA LEU A 242 11.66 1.14 -5.47
C LEU A 242 11.42 1.69 -6.88
N VAL A 243 11.87 0.97 -7.90
CA VAL A 243 11.71 1.34 -9.30
C VAL A 243 10.98 0.20 -10.01
N ASP A 244 9.92 0.51 -10.73
CA ASP A 244 9.17 -0.48 -11.49
C ASP A 244 10.04 -1.08 -12.59
N GLY A 245 9.99 -2.39 -12.75
CA GLY A 245 10.87 -3.13 -13.65
C GLY A 245 12.24 -3.49 -13.07
N LEU A 246 12.49 -3.20 -11.76
CA LEU A 246 13.76 -3.53 -11.12
C LEU A 246 13.51 -4.36 -9.84
N PRO A 247 14.11 -5.59 -9.75
CA PRO A 247 13.98 -6.45 -8.57
C PRO A 247 14.96 -6.05 -7.43
N LEU A 248 15.12 -4.75 -7.21
CA LEU A 248 16.03 -4.19 -6.21
C LEU A 248 15.37 -3.01 -5.50
N GLY A 249 15.71 -2.83 -4.21
CA GLY A 249 15.45 -1.61 -3.46
C GLY A 249 16.74 -0.87 -3.12
N TYR A 250 16.72 0.46 -3.16
CA TYR A 250 17.82 1.36 -2.81
C TYR A 250 17.58 2.07 -1.49
#